data_991f242b269d8762245b33bb933190c3
#
_entry.id   991f242b269d8762245b33bb933190c3
#
_cell.length_a   1.000
_cell.length_b   1.000
_cell.length_c   1.000
_cell.angle_alpha   90.00
_cell.angle_beta   90.00
_cell.angle_gamma   90.00
#
_symmetry.space_group_name_H-M   'P 1'
#
loop_
_entity.id
_entity.type
_entity.pdbx_description
1 polymer ?
#
loop_
_entity_poly.entity_id
_entity_poly.type
_entity_poly.pdbx_seq_one_letter_code
_entity_poly.pdbx_strand_id
1 'polypeptide(L)'
;NITKALDGINLSVARGEFIAIMGPSGSGKTTLLNCISTIDQASAGHIFIDDQELSSLRGAELSAFRRDRLGFIFQDANLLDSLTARENIALSLTIGHVRAQEVLERVENVAKLLQISEVLDKFPYEMSGGQRQRVAAARAIVTNPSLVLADEPTGALDSKNARTLLESLENLNRNGATIAMVTHDSYAASYAHRVIFIKDGRIFNEIVRGEKPRKQFFDQIMDVVSF
;
A
#
# COMPACT_ATOMS: atom_id res chain seq x y z
N ASN A 1 -18.06 27.88 -1.88
CA ASN A 1 -17.73 26.94 -2.97
C ASN A 1 -17.44 25.59 -2.34
N ILE A 2 -18.20 24.56 -2.70
CA ILE A 2 -17.93 23.16 -2.30
C ILE A 2 -16.95 22.61 -3.34
N THR A 3 -15.75 22.25 -2.90
CA THR A 3 -14.77 21.57 -3.75
C THR A 3 -14.99 20.07 -3.62
N LYS A 4 -15.30 19.42 -4.73
CA LYS A 4 -15.37 17.95 -4.79
C LYS A 4 -13.96 17.39 -5.01
N ALA A 5 -13.41 16.72 -4.01
CA ALA A 5 -12.12 16.06 -4.12
C ALA A 5 -12.20 14.77 -4.97
N LEU A 6 -13.35 14.07 -4.90
CA LEU A 6 -13.69 12.90 -5.71
C LEU A 6 -15.09 13.11 -6.31
N ASP A 7 -15.26 12.80 -7.58
CA ASP A 7 -16.52 13.00 -8.29
C ASP A 7 -16.88 11.79 -9.15
N GLY A 8 -17.64 10.87 -8.56
CA GLY A 8 -18.16 9.70 -9.26
C GLY A 8 -17.10 8.63 -9.61
N ILE A 9 -16.16 8.38 -8.72
CA ILE A 9 -15.19 7.29 -8.87
C ILE A 9 -15.92 5.95 -8.73
N ASN A 10 -15.83 5.12 -9.78
CA ASN A 10 -16.24 3.72 -9.77
C ASN A 10 -15.00 2.87 -10.06
N LEU A 11 -14.57 2.08 -9.08
CA LEU A 11 -13.37 1.27 -9.17
C LEU A 11 -13.61 -0.07 -8.48
N SER A 12 -13.22 -1.14 -9.15
CA SER A 12 -13.14 -2.47 -8.57
C SER A 12 -11.72 -3.01 -8.66
N VAL A 13 -11.28 -3.71 -7.62
CA VAL A 13 -9.96 -4.35 -7.53
C VAL A 13 -10.18 -5.80 -7.17
N ALA A 14 -9.67 -6.71 -7.98
CA ALA A 14 -9.78 -8.14 -7.73
C ALA A 14 -8.79 -8.57 -6.62
N ARG A 15 -9.13 -9.64 -5.90
CA ARG A 15 -8.18 -10.27 -4.96
C ARG A 15 -6.92 -10.72 -5.70
N GLY A 16 -5.76 -10.42 -5.14
CA GLY A 16 -4.47 -10.71 -5.76
C GLY A 16 -4.11 -9.77 -6.90
N GLU A 17 -4.86 -8.70 -7.13
CA GLU A 17 -4.51 -7.68 -8.11
C GLU A 17 -3.54 -6.66 -7.51
N PHE A 18 -2.58 -6.20 -8.29
CA PHE A 18 -1.74 -5.07 -7.98
C PHE A 18 -2.11 -3.92 -8.91
N ILE A 19 -2.71 -2.87 -8.37
CA ILE A 19 -3.07 -1.66 -9.10
C ILE A 19 -2.18 -0.49 -8.70
N ALA A 20 -1.93 0.41 -9.65
CA ALA A 20 -1.36 1.72 -9.37
C ALA A 20 -2.40 2.81 -9.69
N ILE A 21 -2.45 3.83 -8.87
CA ILE A 21 -3.30 5.01 -9.03
C ILE A 21 -2.39 6.20 -9.28
N MET A 22 -2.46 6.77 -10.46
CA MET A 22 -1.64 7.89 -10.90
C MET A 22 -2.48 9.14 -11.18
N GLY A 23 -1.83 10.29 -11.19
CA GLY A 23 -2.44 11.56 -11.55
C GLY A 23 -1.66 12.74 -10.98
N PRO A 24 -1.93 13.96 -11.43
CA PRO A 24 -1.25 15.15 -10.97
C PRO A 24 -1.53 15.43 -9.48
N SER A 25 -0.73 16.32 -8.89
CA SER A 25 -0.98 16.78 -7.52
C SER A 25 -2.38 17.40 -7.42
N GLY A 26 -3.09 17.10 -6.33
CA GLY A 26 -4.45 17.60 -6.11
C GLY A 26 -5.55 16.87 -6.89
N SER A 27 -5.25 15.81 -7.65
CA SER A 27 -6.25 15.07 -8.43
C SER A 27 -7.21 14.18 -7.61
N GLY A 28 -7.01 14.06 -6.29
CA GLY A 28 -7.87 13.28 -5.39
C GLY A 28 -7.31 11.91 -4.98
N LYS A 29 -6.09 11.52 -5.38
CA LYS A 29 -5.48 10.21 -5.07
C LYS A 29 -5.41 9.94 -3.56
N THR A 30 -4.85 10.87 -2.80
CA THR A 30 -4.73 10.74 -1.34
C THR A 30 -6.11 10.73 -0.68
N THR A 31 -7.07 11.52 -1.18
CA THR A 31 -8.46 11.49 -0.69
C THR A 31 -9.10 10.13 -0.94
N LEU A 32 -8.89 9.54 -2.13
CA LEU A 32 -9.38 8.20 -2.42
C LEU A 32 -8.76 7.16 -1.48
N LEU A 33 -7.45 7.23 -1.27
CA LEU A 33 -6.74 6.35 -0.36
C LEU A 33 -7.26 6.49 1.08
N ASN A 34 -7.48 7.73 1.54
CA ASN A 34 -8.03 8.01 2.87
C ASN A 34 -9.45 7.47 3.04
N CYS A 35 -10.30 7.55 2.02
CA CYS A 35 -11.64 6.96 2.06
C CYS A 35 -11.58 5.43 2.12
N ILE A 36 -10.72 4.78 1.31
CA ILE A 36 -10.54 3.32 1.33
C ILE A 36 -9.97 2.88 2.67
N SER A 37 -9.05 3.66 3.24
CA SER A 37 -8.42 3.38 4.52
C SER A 37 -9.28 3.70 5.74
N THR A 38 -10.47 4.25 5.52
CA THR A 38 -11.38 4.70 6.57
C THR A 38 -10.83 5.83 7.47
N ILE A 39 -9.78 6.51 7.03
CA ILE A 39 -9.29 7.75 7.67
C ILE A 39 -10.29 8.87 7.45
N ASP A 40 -10.77 9.01 6.19
CA ASP A 40 -11.86 9.91 5.82
C ASP A 40 -13.14 9.11 5.49
N GLN A 41 -14.28 9.78 5.58
CA GLN A 41 -15.55 9.21 5.14
C GLN A 41 -15.95 9.80 3.78
N ALA A 42 -16.37 8.92 2.86
CA ALA A 42 -16.97 9.37 1.62
C ALA A 42 -18.28 10.13 1.92
N SER A 43 -18.45 11.31 1.30
CA SER A 43 -19.67 12.13 1.47
C SER A 43 -20.89 11.47 0.83
N ALA A 44 -20.68 10.64 -0.19
CA ALA A 44 -21.70 9.84 -0.88
C ALA A 44 -21.06 8.63 -1.57
N GLY A 45 -21.85 7.62 -1.89
CA GLY A 45 -21.40 6.38 -2.49
C GLY A 45 -21.06 5.32 -1.45
N HIS A 46 -20.56 4.19 -1.92
CA HIS A 46 -20.31 3.00 -1.12
C HIS A 46 -18.91 2.48 -1.39
N ILE A 47 -18.21 2.05 -0.35
CA ILE A 47 -16.90 1.40 -0.44
C ILE A 47 -17.00 0.04 0.26
N PHE A 48 -16.65 -1.01 -0.47
CA PHE A 48 -16.61 -2.37 0.04
C PHE A 48 -15.17 -2.89 -0.01
N ILE A 49 -14.76 -3.58 1.04
CA ILE A 49 -13.54 -4.39 1.06
C ILE A 49 -13.96 -5.80 1.45
N ASP A 50 -13.66 -6.76 0.61
CA ASP A 50 -14.35 -8.05 0.59
C ASP A 50 -15.88 -7.80 0.51
N ASP A 51 -16.68 -8.40 1.37
CA ASP A 51 -18.14 -8.19 1.40
C ASP A 51 -18.56 -7.16 2.47
N GLN A 52 -17.59 -6.45 3.08
CA GLN A 52 -17.84 -5.50 4.16
C GLN A 52 -17.95 -4.07 3.65
N GLU A 53 -19.10 -3.45 3.83
CA GLU A 53 -19.29 -2.02 3.57
C GLU A 53 -18.64 -1.17 4.67
N LEU A 54 -17.73 -0.25 4.27
CA LEU A 54 -16.95 0.54 5.22
C LEU A 54 -17.79 1.54 5.99
N SER A 55 -18.83 2.10 5.34
CA SER A 55 -19.72 3.09 5.97
C SER A 55 -20.57 2.52 7.11
N SER A 56 -20.69 1.19 7.22
CA SER A 56 -21.40 0.52 8.31
C SER A 56 -20.58 0.35 9.59
N LEU A 57 -19.25 0.43 9.48
CA LEU A 57 -18.34 0.19 10.61
C LEU A 57 -18.24 1.39 11.56
N ARG A 58 -18.18 1.15 12.86
CA ARG A 58 -18.07 2.18 13.91
C ARG A 58 -17.18 1.71 15.07
N GLY A 59 -16.55 2.67 15.73
CA GLY A 59 -15.82 2.46 16.99
C GLY A 59 -14.83 1.29 16.96
N ALA A 60 -15.01 0.33 17.83
CA ALA A 60 -14.13 -0.83 17.96
C ALA A 60 -14.09 -1.72 16.72
N GLU A 61 -15.21 -1.88 16.01
CA GLU A 61 -15.28 -2.66 14.77
C GLU A 61 -14.42 -2.02 13.67
N LEU A 62 -14.46 -0.69 13.54
CA LEU A 62 -13.64 0.05 12.58
C LEU A 62 -12.16 -0.07 12.90
N SER A 63 -11.79 -0.01 14.19
CA SER A 63 -10.41 -0.17 14.63
C SER A 63 -9.89 -1.59 14.37
N ALA A 64 -10.71 -2.61 14.64
CA ALA A 64 -10.39 -4.01 14.35
C ALA A 64 -10.25 -4.23 12.84
N PHE A 65 -11.16 -3.68 12.04
CA PHE A 65 -11.10 -3.77 10.58
C PHE A 65 -9.80 -3.19 10.01
N ARG A 66 -9.40 -1.98 10.45
CA ARG A 66 -8.12 -1.37 10.04
C ARG A 66 -6.92 -2.24 10.39
N ARG A 67 -6.88 -2.78 11.61
CA ARG A 67 -5.79 -3.62 12.09
C ARG A 67 -5.69 -4.94 11.33
N ASP A 68 -6.83 -5.59 11.06
CA ASP A 68 -6.87 -6.97 10.62
C ASP A 68 -7.03 -7.11 9.10
N ARG A 69 -7.61 -6.10 8.43
CA ARG A 69 -7.95 -6.16 7.00
C ARG A 69 -7.15 -5.23 6.12
N LEU A 70 -6.49 -4.21 6.70
CA LEU A 70 -5.73 -3.22 5.96
C LEU A 70 -4.26 -3.21 6.37
N GLY A 71 -3.39 -3.14 5.38
CA GLY A 71 -1.98 -2.84 5.56
C GLY A 71 -1.63 -1.48 4.98
N PHE A 72 -0.75 -0.73 5.65
CA PHE A 72 -0.37 0.63 5.22
C PHE A 72 1.13 0.75 5.04
N ILE A 73 1.53 1.25 3.88
CA ILE A 73 2.90 1.64 3.55
C ILE A 73 2.86 3.11 3.14
N PHE A 74 3.47 3.97 3.93
CA PHE A 74 3.54 5.41 3.68
C PHE A 74 4.89 5.79 3.04
N GLN A 75 4.96 6.97 2.48
CA GLN A 75 6.20 7.54 1.93
C GLN A 75 7.30 7.59 3.00
N ASP A 76 6.96 8.08 4.19
CA ASP A 76 7.79 7.94 5.38
C ASP A 76 7.44 6.63 6.07
N ALA A 77 8.43 5.85 6.46
CA ALA A 77 8.22 4.52 7.05
C ALA A 77 7.38 4.54 8.34
N ASN A 78 7.33 5.70 9.04
CA ASN A 78 6.56 5.92 10.26
C ASN A 78 6.74 4.79 11.29
N LEU A 79 7.98 4.37 11.49
CA LEU A 79 8.34 3.40 12.51
C LEU A 79 8.40 4.10 13.88
N LEU A 80 8.11 3.35 14.93
CA LEU A 80 8.29 3.81 16.30
C LEU A 80 9.75 3.70 16.68
N ASP A 81 10.43 4.82 16.95
CA ASP A 81 11.86 4.90 17.22
C ASP A 81 12.28 4.19 18.52
N SER A 82 11.31 4.03 19.44
CA SER A 82 11.51 3.32 20.72
C SER A 82 11.42 1.80 20.60
N LEU A 83 11.07 1.28 19.44
CA LEU A 83 10.91 -0.15 19.17
C LEU A 83 11.92 -0.61 18.11
N THR A 84 12.41 -1.83 18.27
CA THR A 84 13.20 -2.51 17.23
C THR A 84 12.35 -2.78 15.98
N ALA A 85 12.99 -3.18 14.86
CA ALA A 85 12.29 -3.61 13.67
C ALA A 85 11.33 -4.75 13.96
N ARG A 86 11.78 -5.75 14.72
CA ARG A 86 10.97 -6.89 15.17
C ARG A 86 9.70 -6.44 15.89
N GLU A 87 9.86 -5.55 16.86
CA GLU A 87 8.75 -5.02 17.66
C GLU A 87 7.80 -4.16 16.84
N ASN A 88 8.32 -3.33 15.93
CA ASN A 88 7.51 -2.55 14.99
C ASN A 88 6.63 -3.46 14.12
N ILE A 89 7.19 -4.55 13.59
CA ILE A 89 6.45 -5.52 12.77
C ILE A 89 5.42 -6.27 13.62
N ALA A 90 5.80 -6.71 14.83
CA ALA A 90 4.96 -7.48 15.71
C ALA A 90 3.78 -6.71 16.31
N LEU A 91 3.82 -5.37 16.28
CA LEU A 91 2.90 -4.50 17.04
C LEU A 91 1.42 -4.82 16.76
N SER A 92 1.03 -4.93 15.50
CA SER A 92 -0.36 -5.21 15.10
C SER A 92 -0.84 -6.57 15.60
N LEU A 93 0.03 -7.57 15.57
CA LEU A 93 -0.27 -8.92 16.05
C LEU A 93 -0.40 -8.95 17.58
N THR A 94 0.46 -8.20 18.27
CA THR A 94 0.44 -8.10 19.74
C THR A 94 -0.84 -7.39 20.21
N ILE A 95 -1.25 -6.30 19.58
CA ILE A 95 -2.51 -5.61 19.86
C ILE A 95 -3.71 -6.52 19.54
N GLY A 96 -3.59 -7.36 18.51
CA GLY A 96 -4.60 -8.37 18.14
C GLY A 96 -4.62 -9.59 19.06
N HIS A 97 -3.82 -9.62 20.12
CA HIS A 97 -3.72 -10.75 21.07
C HIS A 97 -3.33 -12.09 20.42
N VAL A 98 -2.54 -12.05 19.34
CA VAL A 98 -1.98 -13.25 18.71
C VAL A 98 -0.97 -13.89 19.65
N ARG A 99 -0.94 -15.23 19.71
CA ARG A 99 -0.02 -15.98 20.59
C ARG A 99 1.44 -15.68 20.26
N ALA A 100 2.28 -15.53 21.28
CA ALA A 100 3.67 -15.09 21.13
C ALA A 100 4.49 -15.95 20.14
N GLN A 101 4.30 -17.27 20.14
CA GLN A 101 5.00 -18.16 19.21
C GLN A 101 4.60 -17.89 17.76
N GLU A 102 3.32 -17.66 17.51
CA GLU A 102 2.80 -17.31 16.16
C GLU A 102 3.28 -15.93 15.72
N VAL A 103 3.37 -14.96 16.64
CA VAL A 103 3.96 -13.64 16.36
C VAL A 103 5.39 -13.79 15.87
N LEU A 104 6.22 -14.55 16.57
CA LEU A 104 7.62 -14.78 16.20
C LEU A 104 7.73 -15.41 14.80
N GLU A 105 6.96 -16.44 14.52
CA GLU A 105 6.95 -17.13 13.24
C GLU A 105 6.53 -16.21 12.09
N ARG A 106 5.46 -15.44 12.27
CA ARG A 106 4.98 -14.50 11.25
C ARG A 106 5.99 -13.39 10.98
N VAL A 107 6.61 -12.82 12.02
CA VAL A 107 7.65 -11.79 11.89
C VAL A 107 8.85 -12.33 11.13
N GLU A 108 9.37 -13.51 11.47
CA GLU A 108 10.48 -14.13 10.75
C GLU A 108 10.16 -14.41 9.27
N ASN A 109 8.94 -14.86 8.98
CA ASN A 109 8.52 -15.14 7.62
C ASN A 109 8.46 -13.87 6.76
N VAL A 110 7.85 -12.79 7.25
CA VAL A 110 7.80 -11.53 6.50
C VAL A 110 9.17 -10.87 6.39
N ALA A 111 10.03 -11.03 7.41
CA ALA A 111 11.38 -10.51 7.37
C ALA A 111 12.25 -11.18 6.29
N LYS A 112 12.11 -12.49 6.13
CA LYS A 112 12.78 -13.23 5.03
C LYS A 112 12.26 -12.77 3.67
N LEU A 113 10.95 -12.64 3.54
CA LEU A 113 10.30 -12.23 2.28
C LEU A 113 10.76 -10.83 1.82
N LEU A 114 10.94 -9.91 2.78
CA LEU A 114 11.37 -8.53 2.52
C LEU A 114 12.87 -8.29 2.67
N GLN A 115 13.66 -9.36 2.88
CA GLN A 115 15.12 -9.30 2.99
C GLN A 115 15.59 -8.30 4.07
N ILE A 116 15.04 -8.43 5.27
CA ILE A 116 15.34 -7.57 6.44
C ILE A 116 15.67 -8.38 7.70
N SER A 117 15.94 -9.68 7.57
CA SER A 117 16.24 -10.53 8.74
C SER A 117 17.42 -10.02 9.55
N GLU A 118 18.43 -9.43 8.89
CA GLU A 118 19.63 -8.90 9.52
C GLU A 118 19.42 -7.62 10.33
N VAL A 119 18.26 -6.98 10.20
CA VAL A 119 17.96 -5.71 10.93
C VAL A 119 16.86 -5.86 11.97
N LEU A 120 16.33 -7.06 12.19
CA LEU A 120 15.19 -7.29 13.08
C LEU A 120 15.43 -6.76 14.51
N ASP A 121 16.64 -6.84 15.00
CA ASP A 121 17.00 -6.42 16.36
C ASP A 121 17.58 -4.99 16.43
N LYS A 122 17.55 -4.26 15.29
CA LYS A 122 17.96 -2.85 15.20
C LYS A 122 16.79 -1.89 15.42
N PHE A 123 17.11 -0.72 15.96
CA PHE A 123 16.19 0.40 16.05
C PHE A 123 16.15 1.19 14.73
N PRO A 124 15.08 1.97 14.45
CA PRO A 124 14.96 2.74 13.21
C PRO A 124 16.14 3.65 12.88
N TYR A 125 16.76 4.27 13.88
CA TYR A 125 17.92 5.15 13.70
C TYR A 125 19.21 4.41 13.31
N GLU A 126 19.27 3.08 13.46
CA GLU A 126 20.39 2.22 13.06
C GLU A 126 20.23 1.65 11.63
N MET A 127 19.12 1.95 10.96
CA MET A 127 18.78 1.39 9.67
C MET A 127 18.85 2.45 8.54
N SER A 128 19.20 2.00 7.33
CA SER A 128 19.09 2.84 6.14
C SER A 128 17.62 3.16 5.82
N GLY A 129 17.35 4.18 5.00
CA GLY A 129 16.01 4.54 4.56
C GLY A 129 15.29 3.37 3.87
N GLY A 130 15.99 2.64 3.01
CA GLY A 130 15.44 1.46 2.34
C GLY A 130 15.11 0.31 3.30
N GLN A 131 15.94 0.08 4.32
CA GLN A 131 15.67 -0.91 5.37
C GLN A 131 14.44 -0.52 6.18
N ARG A 132 14.34 0.75 6.62
CA ARG A 132 13.16 1.26 7.33
C ARG A 132 11.89 1.08 6.51
N GLN A 133 11.93 1.38 5.22
CA GLN A 133 10.77 1.24 4.35
C GLN A 133 10.34 -0.23 4.16
N ARG A 134 11.29 -1.17 4.05
CA ARG A 134 10.98 -2.60 4.00
C ARG A 134 10.45 -3.13 5.35
N VAL A 135 10.92 -2.60 6.47
CA VAL A 135 10.33 -2.89 7.81
C VAL A 135 8.90 -2.37 7.89
N ALA A 136 8.62 -1.17 7.38
CA ALA A 136 7.25 -0.65 7.30
C ALA A 136 6.34 -1.52 6.40
N ALA A 137 6.85 -2.00 5.28
CA ALA A 137 6.15 -2.96 4.43
C ALA A 137 5.89 -4.29 5.16
N ALA A 138 6.86 -4.82 5.91
CA ALA A 138 6.70 -6.01 6.73
C ALA A 138 5.60 -5.82 7.79
N ARG A 139 5.59 -4.69 8.47
CA ARG A 139 4.55 -4.32 9.44
C ARG A 139 3.16 -4.26 8.79
N ALA A 140 3.09 -3.77 7.55
CA ALA A 140 1.82 -3.66 6.82
C ALA A 140 1.21 -5.02 6.45
N ILE A 141 2.04 -6.05 6.22
CA ILE A 141 1.58 -7.34 5.67
C ILE A 141 1.57 -8.48 6.70
N VAL A 142 2.17 -8.29 7.88
CA VAL A 142 2.31 -9.36 8.88
C VAL A 142 0.98 -9.92 9.40
N THR A 143 -0.09 -9.13 9.32
CA THR A 143 -1.46 -9.55 9.65
C THR A 143 -2.14 -10.32 8.53
N ASN A 144 -1.52 -10.43 7.33
CA ASN A 144 -2.12 -10.97 6.12
C ASN A 144 -3.41 -10.23 5.72
N PRO A 145 -3.33 -8.91 5.49
CA PRO A 145 -4.49 -8.07 5.25
C PRO A 145 -5.20 -8.40 3.93
N SER A 146 -6.48 -8.04 3.82
CA SER A 146 -7.25 -8.15 2.58
C SER A 146 -6.76 -7.19 1.50
N LEU A 147 -6.24 -6.02 1.93
CA LEU A 147 -5.74 -4.98 1.03
C LEU A 147 -4.54 -4.26 1.64
N VAL A 148 -3.47 -4.14 0.87
CA VAL A 148 -2.32 -3.29 1.17
C VAL A 148 -2.46 -1.98 0.41
N LEU A 149 -2.45 -0.87 1.14
CA LEU A 149 -2.48 0.49 0.62
C LEU A 149 -1.08 1.08 0.73
N ALA A 150 -0.52 1.51 -0.38
CA ALA A 150 0.81 2.12 -0.43
C ALA A 150 0.69 3.56 -0.99
N ASP A 151 1.07 4.55 -0.18
CA ASP A 151 1.04 5.96 -0.58
C ASP A 151 2.47 6.44 -0.84
N GLU A 152 2.82 6.62 -2.12
CA GLU A 152 4.14 7.04 -2.59
C GLU A 152 5.30 6.25 -1.92
N PRO A 153 5.26 4.92 -1.88
CA PRO A 153 6.14 4.11 -1.02
C PRO A 153 7.63 4.25 -1.37
N THR A 154 7.94 4.75 -2.55
CA THR A 154 9.32 4.95 -3.03
C THR A 154 9.78 6.40 -2.99
N GLY A 155 8.91 7.35 -2.63
CA GLY A 155 9.15 8.79 -2.78
C GLY A 155 10.34 9.34 -1.98
N ALA A 156 10.73 8.67 -0.88
CA ALA A 156 11.86 9.05 -0.05
C ALA A 156 13.13 8.18 -0.27
N LEU A 157 13.12 7.30 -1.30
CA LEU A 157 14.18 6.33 -1.55
C LEU A 157 15.02 6.69 -2.77
N ASP A 158 16.33 6.33 -2.71
CA ASP A 158 17.15 6.28 -3.92
C ASP A 158 16.71 5.15 -4.88
N SER A 159 17.13 5.23 -6.12
CA SER A 159 16.70 4.31 -7.18
C SER A 159 16.95 2.83 -6.87
N LYS A 160 18.03 2.49 -6.16
CA LYS A 160 18.36 1.11 -5.78
C LYS A 160 17.38 0.58 -4.74
N ASN A 161 17.16 1.35 -3.67
CA ASN A 161 16.24 1.00 -2.60
C ASN A 161 14.78 0.99 -3.08
N ALA A 162 14.39 1.95 -3.93
CA ALA A 162 13.08 1.98 -4.59
C ALA A 162 12.83 0.70 -5.38
N ARG A 163 13.79 0.30 -6.24
CA ARG A 163 13.70 -0.94 -6.99
C ARG A 163 13.55 -2.16 -6.09
N THR A 164 14.36 -2.27 -5.04
CA THR A 164 14.30 -3.40 -4.10
C THR A 164 12.94 -3.49 -3.42
N LEU A 165 12.36 -2.36 -3.00
CA LEU A 165 11.02 -2.32 -2.42
C LEU A 165 9.94 -2.73 -3.43
N LEU A 166 9.99 -2.22 -4.66
CA LEU A 166 9.01 -2.55 -5.70
C LEU A 166 9.07 -4.03 -6.10
N GLU A 167 10.26 -4.61 -6.22
CA GLU A 167 10.45 -6.05 -6.43
C GLU A 167 9.89 -6.87 -5.26
N SER A 168 10.01 -6.37 -4.03
CA SER A 168 9.41 -6.99 -2.85
C SER A 168 7.88 -6.93 -2.90
N LEU A 169 7.29 -5.80 -3.27
CA LEU A 169 5.84 -5.65 -3.44
C LEU A 169 5.31 -6.55 -4.57
N GLU A 170 6.01 -6.62 -5.70
CA GLU A 170 5.66 -7.54 -6.78
C GLU A 170 5.69 -8.99 -6.32
N ASN A 171 6.70 -9.38 -5.53
CA ASN A 171 6.79 -10.73 -4.96
C ASN A 171 5.66 -11.02 -3.97
N LEU A 172 5.31 -10.05 -3.11
CA LEU A 172 4.14 -10.15 -2.23
C LEU A 172 2.85 -10.38 -3.01
N ASN A 173 2.67 -9.62 -4.08
CA ASN A 173 1.50 -9.76 -4.95
C ASN A 173 1.44 -11.13 -5.63
N ARG A 174 2.58 -11.66 -6.13
CA ARG A 174 2.67 -13.02 -6.67
C ARG A 174 2.30 -14.09 -5.64
N ASN A 175 2.48 -13.81 -4.36
CA ASN A 175 2.05 -14.68 -3.26
C ASN A 175 0.60 -14.40 -2.79
N GLY A 176 -0.17 -13.67 -3.57
CA GLY A 176 -1.60 -13.48 -3.38
C GLY A 176 -2.02 -12.17 -2.70
N ALA A 177 -1.09 -11.29 -2.32
CA ALA A 177 -1.45 -10.00 -1.74
C ALA A 177 -2.16 -9.09 -2.76
N THR A 178 -3.24 -8.44 -2.34
CA THR A 178 -3.90 -7.38 -3.10
C THR A 178 -3.27 -6.04 -2.73
N ILE A 179 -2.81 -5.28 -3.72
CA ILE A 179 -2.06 -4.03 -3.49
C ILE A 179 -2.67 -2.90 -4.30
N ALA A 180 -2.97 -1.78 -3.64
CA ALA A 180 -3.31 -0.51 -4.28
C ALA A 180 -2.24 0.53 -3.93
N MET A 181 -1.46 0.93 -4.92
CA MET A 181 -0.36 1.88 -4.76
C MET A 181 -0.69 3.22 -5.41
N VAL A 182 -0.65 4.28 -4.64
CA VAL A 182 -0.67 5.65 -5.16
C VAL A 182 0.75 6.07 -5.47
N THR A 183 1.01 6.54 -6.67
CA THR A 183 2.30 7.08 -7.06
C THR A 183 2.19 8.04 -8.25
N HIS A 184 3.13 8.98 -8.33
CA HIS A 184 3.34 9.81 -9.51
C HIS A 184 4.52 9.31 -10.36
N ASP A 185 5.24 8.30 -9.88
CA ASP A 185 6.38 7.70 -10.57
C ASP A 185 5.91 6.59 -11.53
N SER A 186 6.08 6.82 -12.83
CA SER A 186 5.73 5.86 -13.89
C SER A 186 6.55 4.56 -13.80
N TYR A 187 7.78 4.63 -13.28
CA TYR A 187 8.59 3.44 -13.06
C TYR A 187 7.98 2.56 -11.97
N ALA A 188 7.58 3.16 -10.84
CA ALA A 188 6.89 2.43 -9.78
C ALA A 188 5.57 1.85 -10.28
N ALA A 189 4.76 2.63 -11.00
CA ALA A 189 3.48 2.20 -11.55
C ALA A 189 3.62 1.01 -12.54
N SER A 190 4.76 0.89 -13.24
CA SER A 190 5.01 -0.20 -14.19
C SER A 190 5.09 -1.60 -13.57
N TYR A 191 5.22 -1.69 -12.24
CA TYR A 191 5.17 -2.96 -11.50
C TYR A 191 3.74 -3.48 -11.32
N ALA A 192 2.74 -2.61 -11.43
CA ALA A 192 1.33 -2.98 -11.28
C ALA A 192 0.82 -3.78 -12.50
N HIS A 193 -0.30 -4.50 -12.29
CA HIS A 193 -1.03 -5.15 -13.37
C HIS A 193 -1.89 -4.18 -14.17
N ARG A 194 -2.36 -3.11 -13.50
CA ARG A 194 -3.26 -2.11 -14.04
C ARG A 194 -2.92 -0.75 -13.44
N VAL A 195 -2.97 0.28 -14.28
CA VAL A 195 -2.78 1.66 -13.85
C VAL A 195 -4.05 2.45 -14.13
N ILE A 196 -4.51 3.15 -13.10
CA ILE A 196 -5.70 3.98 -13.11
C ILE A 196 -5.26 5.43 -13.00
N PHE A 197 -5.69 6.26 -13.92
CA PHE A 197 -5.32 7.67 -13.98
C PHE A 197 -6.48 8.53 -13.49
N ILE A 198 -6.22 9.33 -12.45
CA ILE A 198 -7.19 10.25 -11.84
C ILE A 198 -6.78 11.69 -12.16
N LYS A 199 -7.75 12.47 -12.64
CA LYS A 199 -7.64 13.90 -12.85
C LYS A 199 -8.93 14.59 -12.40
N ASP A 200 -8.81 15.68 -11.66
CA ASP A 200 -9.95 16.47 -11.18
C ASP A 200 -11.02 15.60 -10.46
N GLY A 201 -10.58 14.66 -9.63
CA GLY A 201 -11.45 13.78 -8.85
C GLY A 201 -12.15 12.67 -9.65
N ARG A 202 -11.79 12.45 -10.91
CA ARG A 202 -12.40 11.44 -11.80
C ARG A 202 -11.36 10.52 -12.40
N ILE A 203 -11.75 9.27 -12.67
CA ILE A 203 -10.95 8.37 -13.50
C ILE A 203 -11.13 8.82 -14.95
N PHE A 204 -10.02 9.17 -15.62
CA PHE A 204 -10.06 9.58 -17.02
C PHE A 204 -9.42 8.55 -17.96
N ASN A 205 -8.57 7.67 -17.44
CA ASN A 205 -7.97 6.60 -18.23
C ASN A 205 -7.61 5.41 -17.36
N GLU A 206 -7.52 4.25 -17.98
CA GLU A 206 -7.12 3.00 -17.36
C GLU A 206 -6.36 2.16 -18.39
N ILE A 207 -5.22 1.62 -18.02
CA ILE A 207 -4.44 0.73 -18.86
C ILE A 207 -4.06 -0.55 -18.10
N VAL A 208 -4.08 -1.66 -18.81
CA VAL A 208 -3.77 -2.98 -18.29
C VAL A 208 -2.48 -3.49 -18.90
N ARG A 209 -1.60 -4.02 -18.05
CA ARG A 209 -0.33 -4.61 -18.48
C ARG A 209 -0.54 -5.87 -19.30
N GLY A 210 -1.38 -6.79 -18.83
CA GLY A 210 -1.55 -8.10 -19.43
C GLY A 210 -0.21 -8.86 -19.47
N GLU A 211 0.10 -9.48 -20.62
CA GLU A 211 1.35 -10.22 -20.83
C GLU A 211 2.53 -9.36 -21.31
N LYS A 212 2.34 -8.04 -21.39
CA LYS A 212 3.40 -7.13 -21.88
C LYS A 212 4.60 -7.13 -20.94
N PRO A 213 5.83 -7.07 -21.49
CA PRO A 213 7.01 -6.78 -20.70
C PRO A 213 6.87 -5.46 -19.95
N ARG A 214 7.42 -5.36 -18.73
CA ARG A 214 7.32 -4.14 -17.91
C ARG A 214 7.81 -2.89 -18.63
N LYS A 215 8.87 -2.99 -19.45
CA LYS A 215 9.37 -1.86 -20.24
C LYS A 215 8.31 -1.32 -21.21
N GLN A 216 7.65 -2.18 -21.94
CA GLN A 216 6.59 -1.77 -22.88
C GLN A 216 5.40 -1.16 -22.13
N PHE A 217 5.06 -1.69 -20.96
CA PHE A 217 3.99 -1.12 -20.13
C PHE A 217 4.40 0.25 -19.56
N PHE A 218 5.64 0.42 -19.15
CA PHE A 218 6.19 1.72 -18.74
C PHE A 218 6.07 2.76 -19.85
N ASP A 219 6.42 2.41 -21.09
CA ASP A 219 6.31 3.31 -22.24
C ASP A 219 4.85 3.74 -22.46
N GLN A 220 3.89 2.81 -22.34
CA GLN A 220 2.45 3.14 -22.41
C GLN A 220 1.99 4.06 -21.27
N ILE A 221 2.50 3.89 -20.06
CA ILE A 221 2.22 4.79 -18.93
C ILE A 221 2.72 6.19 -19.26
N MET A 222 3.96 6.31 -19.78
CA MET A 222 4.55 7.59 -20.16
C MET A 222 3.74 8.30 -21.25
N ASP A 223 3.21 7.57 -22.22
CA ASP A 223 2.34 8.13 -23.25
C ASP A 223 1.09 8.79 -22.64
N VAL A 224 0.45 8.16 -21.65
CA VAL A 224 -0.74 8.72 -20.97
C VAL A 224 -0.40 9.92 -20.09
N VAL A 225 0.76 9.89 -19.41
CA VAL A 225 1.18 10.99 -18.51
C VAL A 225 1.61 12.23 -19.29
N SER A 226 2.05 12.09 -20.54
CA SER A 226 2.53 13.19 -21.39
C SER A 226 1.41 14.02 -22.03
N PHE A 227 0.16 13.61 -21.89
CA PHE A 227 -1.04 14.31 -22.34
C PHE A 227 -1.80 14.96 -21.17
#